data_37849f2d3fb192ad60147e26dcfbf686
#
_entry.id   37849f2d3fb192ad60147e26dcfbf686
#
_cell.length_a   1.000
_cell.length_b   1.000
_cell.length_c   1.000
_cell.angle_alpha   90.00
_cell.angle_beta   90.00
_cell.angle_gamma   90.00
#
_symmetry.space_group_name_H-M   'P 1'
#
loop_
_entity.id
_entity.type
_entity.pdbx_description
1 polymer ?
#
loop_
_entity_poly.entity_id
_entity_poly.type
_entity_poly.pdbx_seq_one_letter_code
_entity_poly.pdbx_strand_id
1 'polypeptide(L)'
;EAERELQLAQEYQDVVGMFRYAVETDRRFYLANSVDVSVRQDGPRPLIEVSLADAWVWDMYRRTRFVPKVRILSFKDVNVEELPAPVI
;
A
#
# COMPACT_ATOMS: atom_id res chain seq x y z
N GLU A 1 20.42 7.43 7.47
CA GLU A 1 19.39 7.13 6.47
C GLU A 1 19.52 5.74 5.87
N ALA A 2 20.73 5.33 5.52
CA ALA A 2 20.94 3.98 5.01
C ALA A 2 20.52 2.93 6.04
N GLU A 3 20.74 3.21 7.32
CA GLU A 3 20.33 2.31 8.39
C GLU A 3 18.81 2.22 8.50
N ARG A 4 18.11 3.35 8.33
CA ARG A 4 16.64 3.34 8.33
C ARG A 4 16.07 2.57 7.16
N GLU A 5 16.69 2.72 5.99
CA GLU A 5 16.27 1.98 4.81
C GLU A 5 16.46 0.47 5.00
N LEU A 6 17.57 0.08 5.60
CA LEU A 6 17.82 -1.32 5.88
C LEU A 6 16.81 -1.89 6.87
N GLN A 7 16.50 -1.14 7.93
CA GLN A 7 15.51 -1.56 8.90
C GLN A 7 14.13 -1.70 8.27
N LEU A 8 13.78 -0.78 7.38
CA LEU A 8 12.50 -0.84 6.68
C LEU A 8 12.42 -2.05 5.75
N ALA A 9 13.49 -2.34 5.03
CA ALA A 9 13.54 -3.51 4.17
C ALA A 9 13.42 -4.81 4.97
N GLN A 10 14.03 -4.87 6.14
CA GLN A 10 13.92 -6.02 7.03
C GLN A 10 12.50 -6.17 7.56
N GLU A 11 11.87 -5.06 7.96
CA GLU A 11 10.49 -5.09 8.41
C GLU A 11 9.56 -5.55 7.29
N TYR A 12 9.80 -5.10 6.07
CA TYR A 12 9.02 -5.52 4.93
C TYR A 12 9.08 -7.05 4.75
N GLN A 13 10.27 -7.62 4.83
CA GLN A 13 10.42 -9.07 4.71
C GLN A 13 9.67 -9.83 5.81
N ASP A 14 9.60 -9.24 7.00
CA ASP A 14 8.91 -9.85 8.12
C ASP A 14 7.39 -9.78 8.00
N VAL A 15 6.87 -8.73 7.36
CA VAL A 15 5.42 -8.48 7.36
C VAL A 15 4.74 -8.85 6.04
N VAL A 16 5.48 -8.97 4.94
CA VAL A 16 4.87 -9.16 3.63
C VAL A 16 3.98 -10.41 3.57
N GLY A 17 4.35 -11.47 4.26
CA GLY A 17 3.56 -12.69 4.31
C GLY A 17 2.26 -12.58 5.10
N MET A 18 2.06 -11.48 5.82
CA MET A 18 0.85 -11.22 6.60
C MET A 18 -0.24 -10.55 5.78
N PHE A 19 0.08 -10.12 4.55
CA PHE A 19 -0.82 -9.32 3.74
C PHE A 19 -1.20 -10.02 2.45
N ARG A 20 -2.37 -9.67 1.92
CA ARG A 20 -2.94 -10.29 0.73
C ARG A 20 -2.66 -9.52 -0.54
N TYR A 21 -2.41 -8.21 -0.43
CA TYR A 21 -2.28 -7.34 -1.59
C TYR A 21 -1.10 -6.41 -1.45
N ALA A 22 -0.45 -6.12 -2.57
CA ALA A 22 0.52 -5.05 -2.70
C ALA A 22 -0.09 -3.96 -3.56
N VAL A 23 0.03 -2.72 -3.11
CA VAL A 23 -0.54 -1.56 -3.79
C VAL A 23 0.56 -0.55 -4.04
N GLU A 24 0.76 -0.19 -5.30
CA GLU A 24 1.77 0.77 -5.68
C GLU A 24 1.14 1.99 -6.32
N THR A 25 1.50 3.16 -5.82
CA THR A 25 1.10 4.44 -6.39
C THR A 25 2.35 5.18 -6.83
N ASP A 26 2.17 6.34 -7.44
CA ASP A 26 3.31 7.18 -7.84
C ASP A 26 4.09 7.75 -6.64
N ARG A 27 3.54 7.65 -5.43
CA ARG A 27 4.16 8.22 -4.23
C ARG A 27 4.59 7.19 -3.20
N ARG A 28 3.83 6.12 -3.06
CA ARG A 28 3.99 5.18 -1.95
C ARG A 28 3.75 3.76 -2.38
N PHE A 29 4.33 2.84 -1.62
CA PHE A 29 4.04 1.42 -1.73
C PHE A 29 3.35 0.98 -0.44
N TYR A 30 2.30 0.16 -0.60
CA TYR A 30 1.51 -0.34 0.53
C TYR A 30 1.35 -1.85 0.44
N LEU A 31 1.21 -2.48 1.60
CA LEU A 31 0.64 -3.82 1.73
C LEU A 31 -0.71 -3.66 2.41
N ALA A 32 -1.67 -4.50 2.08
CA ALA A 32 -3.00 -4.42 2.68
C ALA A 32 -3.70 -5.76 2.65
N ASN A 33 -4.61 -5.96 3.57
CA ASN A 33 -5.45 -7.16 3.60
C ASN A 33 -6.81 -6.93 2.94
N SER A 34 -7.17 -5.67 2.71
CA SER A 34 -8.41 -5.33 2.01
C SER A 34 -8.16 -4.15 1.09
N VAL A 35 -8.59 -4.26 -0.15
CA VAL A 35 -8.42 -3.22 -1.17
C VAL A 35 -9.75 -3.04 -1.90
N ASP A 36 -10.21 -1.80 -1.98
CA ASP A 36 -11.40 -1.43 -2.72
C ASP A 36 -11.04 -0.27 -3.64
N VAL A 37 -11.25 -0.46 -4.95
CA VAL A 37 -10.88 0.53 -5.97
C VAL A 37 -12.15 1.04 -6.63
N SER A 38 -12.30 2.36 -6.69
CA SER A 38 -13.38 2.99 -7.43
C SER A 38 -12.83 4.11 -8.29
N VAL A 39 -13.52 4.40 -9.40
CA VAL A 39 -13.14 5.46 -10.31
C VAL A 39 -14.26 6.48 -10.38
N ARG A 40 -13.90 7.74 -10.18
CA ARG A 40 -14.84 8.86 -10.28
C ARG A 40 -14.54 9.67 -11.53
N GLN A 41 -15.59 10.12 -12.18
CA GLN A 41 -15.49 10.97 -13.36
C GLN A 41 -15.90 12.40 -12.98
N ASP A 42 -15.14 13.03 -12.09
CA ASP A 42 -15.41 14.39 -11.64
C ASP A 42 -14.54 15.37 -12.42
N GLY A 43 -14.98 15.71 -13.63
CA GLY A 43 -14.23 16.63 -14.49
C GLY A 43 -13.55 15.92 -15.65
N PRO A 44 -12.53 16.55 -16.28
CA PRO A 44 -11.94 16.03 -17.52
C PRO A 44 -11.07 14.80 -17.33
N ARG A 45 -10.66 14.49 -16.10
CA ARG A 45 -9.80 13.34 -15.83
C ARG A 45 -10.44 12.44 -14.78
N PRO A 46 -10.30 11.12 -14.95
CA PRO A 46 -10.79 10.20 -13.93
C PRO A 46 -9.95 10.31 -12.66
N LEU A 47 -10.62 10.22 -11.53
CA LEU A 47 -9.97 10.17 -10.22
C LEU A 47 -10.12 8.77 -9.66
N ILE A 48 -9.01 8.14 -9.34
CA ILE A 48 -8.99 6.80 -8.76
C ILE A 48 -8.98 6.95 -7.25
N GLU A 49 -9.94 6.32 -6.60
CA GLU A 49 -10.01 6.24 -5.14
C GLU A 49 -9.75 4.81 -4.70
N VAL A 50 -8.74 4.62 -3.86
CA VAL A 50 -8.39 3.31 -3.33
C VAL A 50 -8.52 3.36 -1.82
N SER A 51 -9.32 2.44 -1.26
CA SER A 51 -9.49 2.31 0.17
C SER A 51 -8.80 1.03 0.62
N LEU A 52 -7.88 1.17 1.56
CA LEU A 52 -7.14 0.04 2.12
C LEU A 52 -7.57 -0.15 3.58
N ALA A 53 -7.64 -1.39 3.99
CA ALA A 53 -7.85 -1.72 5.39
C ALA A 53 -6.79 -2.70 5.84
N ASP A 54 -6.37 -2.57 7.09
CA ASP A 54 -5.33 -3.38 7.68
C ASP A 54 -4.07 -3.33 6.81
N ALA A 55 -3.45 -2.16 6.76
CA ALA A 55 -2.39 -1.84 5.81
C ALA A 55 -1.05 -1.62 6.47
N TRP A 56 0.00 -1.76 5.69
CA TRP A 56 1.37 -1.40 6.05
C TRP A 56 1.91 -0.50 4.94
N VAL A 57 2.52 0.62 5.32
CA VAL A 57 3.01 1.61 4.37
C VAL A 57 4.53 1.66 4.36
N TRP A 58 5.11 1.68 3.17
CA TRP A 58 6.55 1.83 3.00
C TRP A 58 6.91 3.30 3.16
N ASP A 59 7.22 3.68 4.40
CA ASP A 59 7.59 5.06 4.74
C ASP A 59 8.51 5.03 5.95
N MET A 60 9.81 5.25 5.72
CA MET A 60 10.82 5.13 6.76
C MET A 60 10.73 6.24 7.82
N TYR A 61 9.96 7.29 7.55
CA TYR A 61 9.82 8.40 8.50
C TYR A 61 8.63 8.25 9.42
N ARG A 62 7.81 7.23 9.22
CA ARG A 62 6.68 6.97 10.12
C ARG A 62 7.15 6.22 11.37
N ARG A 63 6.58 6.57 12.50
CA ARG A 63 6.83 5.84 13.74
C ARG A 63 6.28 4.43 13.68
N THR A 64 5.05 4.30 13.18
CA THR A 64 4.45 3.01 12.93
C THR A 64 3.99 2.95 11.49
N ARG A 65 4.26 1.84 10.85
CA ARG A 65 3.91 1.64 9.46
C ARG A 65 2.63 0.84 9.30
N PHE A 66 2.10 0.31 10.41
CA PHE A 66 0.80 -0.36 10.39
C PHE A 66 -0.30 0.68 10.54
N VAL A 67 -1.23 0.70 9.59
CA VAL A 67 -2.30 1.69 9.53
C VAL A 67 -3.62 0.96 9.33
N PRO A 68 -4.62 1.17 10.20
CA PRO A 68 -5.90 0.46 10.09
C PRO A 68 -6.66 0.76 8.80
N LYS A 69 -6.62 2.01 8.36
CA LYS A 69 -7.31 2.43 7.14
C LYS A 69 -6.51 3.48 6.41
N VAL A 70 -6.48 3.36 5.09
CA VAL A 70 -5.84 4.34 4.21
C VAL A 70 -6.78 4.63 3.06
N ARG A 71 -6.89 5.90 2.70
CA ARG A 71 -7.65 6.32 1.53
C ARG A 71 -6.71 7.06 0.61
N ILE A 72 -6.58 6.57 -0.61
CA ILE A 72 -5.69 7.13 -1.61
C ILE A 72 -6.53 7.72 -2.73
N LEU A 73 -6.21 8.95 -3.11
CA LEU A 73 -6.83 9.62 -4.25
C LEU A 73 -5.74 9.93 -5.26
N SER A 74 -5.92 9.51 -6.49
CA SER A 74 -4.88 9.69 -7.50
C SER A 74 -5.50 9.91 -8.89
N PHE A 75 -4.91 10.83 -9.65
CA PHE A 75 -5.20 10.97 -11.07
C PHE A 75 -4.30 10.09 -11.93
N LYS A 76 -3.35 9.40 -11.30
CA LYS A 76 -2.41 8.50 -11.97
C LYS A 76 -2.78 7.05 -11.69
N ASP A 77 -2.19 6.16 -12.45
CA ASP A 77 -2.45 4.75 -12.30
C ASP A 77 -2.05 4.24 -10.91
N VAL A 78 -2.86 3.35 -10.39
CA VAL A 78 -2.58 2.63 -9.15
C VAL A 78 -2.49 1.17 -9.50
N ASN A 79 -1.37 0.54 -9.11
CA ASN A 79 -1.14 -0.87 -9.38
C ASN A 79 -1.48 -1.68 -8.14
N VAL A 80 -2.35 -2.67 -8.31
CA VAL A 80 -2.75 -3.57 -7.23
C VAL A 80 -2.42 -5.00 -7.64
N GLU A 81 -1.63 -5.68 -6.81
CA GLU A 81 -1.27 -7.07 -7.06
C GLU A 81 -1.74 -7.93 -5.90
N GLU A 82 -2.32 -9.07 -6.24
CA GLU A 82 -2.65 -10.07 -5.23
C GLU A 82 -1.41 -10.88 -4.93
N LEU A 83 -1.04 -10.95 -3.65
CA LEU A 83 0.11 -11.70 -3.23
C LEU A 83 -0.23 -13.19 -3.14
N PRO A 84 0.73 -14.08 -3.40
CA PRO A 84 0.48 -15.51 -3.25
C PRO A 84 0.16 -15.85 -1.80
N ALA A 85 -0.75 -16.82 -1.62
CA ALA A 85 -1.06 -17.30 -0.29
C ALA A 85 0.21 -17.91 0.33
N PRO A 86 0.42 -17.71 1.65
CA PRO A 86 1.57 -18.32 2.27
C PRO A 86 1.51 -19.83 2.17
N VAL A 87 2.63 -20.42 1.82
CA VAL A 87 2.77 -21.87 1.75
C VAL A 87 3.10 -22.33 3.17
N ILE A 88 2.24 -23.12 3.71
CA ILE A 88 2.43 -23.67 5.04
C ILE A 88 3.04 -25.07 4.95
#